data_3f9fa98807f765983a5724a23bf378a5
#
_entry.id   3f9fa98807f765983a5724a23bf378a5
#
_cell.length_a   1.000
_cell.length_b   1.000
_cell.length_c   1.000
_cell.angle_alpha   90.00
_cell.angle_beta   90.00
_cell.angle_gamma   90.00
#
_symmetry.space_group_name_H-M   'P 1'
#
loop_
_entity.id
_entity.type
_entity.pdbx_description
1 polymer ?
#
loop_
_entity_poly.entity_id
_entity_poly.type
_entity_poly.pdbx_seq_one_letter_code
_entity_poly.pdbx_strand_id
1 'polypeptide(L)'
;EDCVTVRTIRRLADSVFIETAEGRTEAVHEWGGVWRAVLPGTDIPDYRVVAVYGDVENLSDDPYRFLPTVGDMDTYLFSEGRHERLWEALGAHVRTYPSELGEISGVSFAVWAPNAKAVRVIGDFNGWDGTLTAMRTMGSSGIWEIFVPGALEGQRYKFEIQYPDLSWHQKADPMARRAEVPPSTASIVTRSRFTWEDEEWMDERAGKDPHAGPISVYEMHLGSWRPGLSYREIAEQLIGHVQYCGFTHVE
;
A
#
# COMPACT_ATOMS: atom_id res chain seq x y z
N GLU A 1 -21.88 15.14 27.84
CA GLU A 1 -22.57 14.64 26.65
C GLU A 1 -21.53 13.94 25.76
N ASP A 2 -21.79 12.70 25.45
CA ASP A 2 -20.89 11.87 24.66
C ASP A 2 -20.90 12.38 23.21
N CYS A 3 -19.74 12.77 22.69
CA CYS A 3 -19.61 13.29 21.33
C CYS A 3 -18.29 12.91 20.68
N VAL A 4 -18.31 12.75 19.36
CA VAL A 4 -17.14 12.52 18.51
C VAL A 4 -16.77 13.83 17.80
N THR A 5 -15.50 14.21 17.88
CA THR A 5 -14.99 15.38 17.17
C THR A 5 -14.21 14.95 15.95
N VAL A 6 -14.65 15.39 14.77
CA VAL A 6 -13.95 15.20 13.49
C VAL A 6 -13.24 16.49 13.14
N ARG A 7 -11.92 16.39 12.84
CA ARG A 7 -11.14 17.50 12.27
C ARG A 7 -10.57 17.09 10.92
N THR A 8 -10.71 17.98 9.97
CA THR A 8 -10.20 17.77 8.60
C THR A 8 -9.50 19.03 8.10
N ILE A 9 -8.56 18.86 7.17
CA ILE A 9 -7.87 19.97 6.51
C ILE A 9 -8.47 20.12 5.12
N ARG A 10 -9.12 21.26 4.86
CA ARG A 10 -9.63 21.63 3.54
C ARG A 10 -9.30 23.09 3.31
N ARG A 11 -8.11 23.32 2.75
CA ARG A 11 -7.63 24.66 2.44
C ARG A 11 -8.51 25.27 1.35
N LEU A 12 -8.80 26.55 1.49
CA LEU A 12 -9.59 27.32 0.51
C LEU A 12 -11.04 26.83 0.32
N ALA A 13 -11.54 25.91 1.14
CA ALA A 13 -12.95 25.58 1.12
C ALA A 13 -13.79 26.75 1.69
N ASP A 14 -14.92 27.04 1.07
CA ASP A 14 -15.88 28.05 1.54
C ASP A 14 -16.69 27.51 2.73
N SER A 15 -17.03 26.22 2.68
CA SER A 15 -17.66 25.49 3.77
C SER A 15 -17.30 24.01 3.73
N VAL A 16 -17.41 23.34 4.88
CA VAL A 16 -17.15 21.90 5.01
C VAL A 16 -18.26 21.26 5.81
N PHE A 17 -18.71 20.09 5.37
CA PHE A 17 -19.69 19.28 6.08
C PHE A 17 -19.14 17.89 6.32
N ILE A 18 -19.57 17.28 7.41
CA ILE A 18 -19.39 15.85 7.68
C ILE A 18 -20.72 15.16 7.37
N GLU A 19 -20.70 14.27 6.39
CA GLU A 19 -21.87 13.50 5.94
C GLU A 19 -21.82 12.10 6.57
N THR A 20 -22.92 11.73 7.22
CA THR A 20 -23.15 10.39 7.80
C THR A 20 -24.44 9.82 7.22
N ALA A 21 -24.79 8.58 7.57
CA ALA A 21 -26.09 7.99 7.21
C ALA A 21 -27.29 8.78 7.76
N GLU A 22 -27.11 9.54 8.85
CA GLU A 22 -28.15 10.36 9.50
C GLU A 22 -28.30 11.76 8.86
N GLY A 23 -27.31 12.22 8.07
CA GLY A 23 -27.33 13.52 7.41
C GLY A 23 -26.00 14.26 7.44
N ARG A 24 -26.06 15.57 7.17
CA ARG A 24 -24.87 16.43 7.11
C ARG A 24 -24.78 17.34 8.33
N THR A 25 -23.61 17.39 8.95
CA THR A 25 -23.26 18.32 10.04
C THR A 25 -22.24 19.32 9.50
N GLU A 26 -22.56 20.62 9.61
CA GLU A 26 -21.65 21.69 9.21
C GLU A 26 -20.45 21.76 10.16
N ALA A 27 -19.26 21.86 9.57
CA ALA A 27 -18.02 22.04 10.30
C ALA A 27 -17.67 23.53 10.47
N VAL A 28 -17.11 23.86 11.62
CA VAL A 28 -16.65 25.22 11.94
C VAL A 28 -15.18 25.34 11.55
N HIS A 29 -14.84 26.41 10.82
CA HIS A 29 -13.44 26.71 10.51
C HIS A 29 -12.71 27.16 11.78
N GLU A 30 -11.61 26.45 12.13
CA GLU A 30 -10.79 26.80 13.28
C GLU A 30 -9.63 27.74 12.86
N TRP A 31 -8.72 27.27 12.00
CA TRP A 31 -7.57 28.04 11.51
C TRP A 31 -6.89 27.32 10.34
N GLY A 32 -6.20 28.06 9.47
CA GLY A 32 -5.27 27.49 8.46
C GLY A 32 -5.85 26.43 7.52
N GLY A 33 -7.18 26.44 7.33
CA GLY A 33 -7.89 25.42 6.56
C GLY A 33 -8.28 24.17 7.38
N VAL A 34 -8.14 24.22 8.71
CA VAL A 34 -8.64 23.19 9.63
C VAL A 34 -10.10 23.45 9.94
N TRP A 35 -10.93 22.45 9.79
CA TRP A 35 -12.36 22.45 10.03
C TRP A 35 -12.72 21.41 11.08
N ARG A 36 -13.63 21.74 11.98
CA ARG A 36 -14.08 20.89 13.08
C ARG A 36 -15.59 20.72 13.07
N ALA A 37 -16.04 19.49 13.10
CA ALA A 37 -17.44 19.13 13.38
C ALA A 37 -17.53 18.31 14.68
N VAL A 38 -18.65 18.42 15.36
CA VAL A 38 -18.99 17.62 16.54
C VAL A 38 -20.21 16.79 16.21
N LEU A 39 -20.06 15.49 16.27
CA LEU A 39 -21.11 14.51 16.01
C LEU A 39 -21.61 13.92 17.33
N PRO A 40 -22.91 13.60 17.48
CA PRO A 40 -23.40 12.92 18.66
C PRO A 40 -22.91 11.46 18.71
N GLY A 41 -22.77 10.92 19.91
CA GLY A 41 -22.41 9.53 20.14
C GLY A 41 -20.99 9.32 20.68
N THR A 42 -20.68 8.08 21.06
CA THR A 42 -19.39 7.65 21.62
C THR A 42 -18.48 6.99 20.57
N ASP A 43 -19.09 6.35 19.58
CA ASP A 43 -18.39 5.62 18.55
C ASP A 43 -18.20 6.50 17.31
N ILE A 44 -17.08 6.30 16.61
CA ILE A 44 -16.80 7.01 15.34
C ILE A 44 -17.74 6.43 14.28
N PRO A 45 -18.71 7.23 13.79
CA PRO A 45 -19.64 6.76 12.74
C PRO A 45 -18.91 6.64 11.40
N ASP A 46 -19.52 5.95 10.47
CA ASP A 46 -19.13 6.06 9.08
C ASP A 46 -19.44 7.46 8.57
N TYR A 47 -18.43 8.17 8.05
CA TYR A 47 -18.60 9.52 7.53
C TYR A 47 -17.77 9.79 6.29
N ARG A 48 -18.19 10.81 5.55
CA ARG A 48 -17.46 11.43 4.45
C ARG A 48 -17.30 12.92 4.71
N VAL A 49 -16.28 13.50 4.10
CA VAL A 49 -16.04 14.93 4.14
C VAL A 49 -16.53 15.54 2.84
N VAL A 50 -17.44 16.51 2.93
CA VAL A 50 -17.92 17.32 1.81
C VAL A 50 -17.29 18.69 1.94
N ALA A 51 -16.41 19.06 1.00
CA ALA A 51 -15.82 20.39 0.94
C ALA A 51 -16.39 21.16 -0.24
N VAL A 52 -16.82 22.39 -0.01
CA VAL A 52 -17.44 23.26 -1.01
C VAL A 52 -16.44 24.32 -1.45
N TYR A 53 -16.30 24.47 -2.75
CA TYR A 53 -15.46 25.47 -3.40
C TYR A 53 -16.28 26.18 -4.48
N GLY A 54 -16.80 27.38 -4.18
CA GLY A 54 -17.78 28.07 -5.04
C GLY A 54 -19.02 27.20 -5.23
N ASP A 55 -19.32 26.85 -6.47
CA ASP A 55 -20.47 26.01 -6.82
C ASP A 55 -20.14 24.48 -6.89
N VAL A 56 -18.95 24.07 -6.48
CA VAL A 56 -18.49 22.66 -6.58
C VAL A 56 -18.42 22.02 -5.20
N GLU A 57 -19.13 20.92 -5.01
CA GLU A 57 -18.97 20.03 -3.86
C GLU A 57 -17.96 18.93 -4.18
N ASN A 58 -16.97 18.76 -3.31
CA ASN A 58 -15.99 17.67 -3.37
C ASN A 58 -16.27 16.71 -2.20
N LEU A 59 -16.76 15.51 -2.52
CA LEU A 59 -17.01 14.44 -1.57
C LEU A 59 -15.79 13.53 -1.49
N SER A 60 -15.30 13.26 -0.28
CA SER A 60 -14.15 12.40 -0.06
C SER A 60 -14.27 11.59 1.23
N ASP A 61 -13.81 10.34 1.21
CA ASP A 61 -13.61 9.56 2.42
C ASP A 61 -12.37 10.06 3.16
N ASP A 62 -12.40 10.01 4.49
CA ASP A 62 -11.27 10.40 5.33
C ASP A 62 -10.35 9.18 5.56
N PRO A 63 -9.08 9.22 5.12
CA PRO A 63 -8.12 8.15 5.37
C PRO A 63 -7.97 7.78 6.85
N TYR A 64 -8.11 8.75 7.75
CA TYR A 64 -7.81 8.57 9.16
C TYR A 64 -8.95 7.95 9.98
N ARG A 65 -10.15 7.81 9.40
CA ARG A 65 -11.24 7.09 10.07
C ARG A 65 -11.07 5.57 10.05
N PHE A 66 -10.22 5.06 9.15
CA PHE A 66 -9.94 3.62 9.05
C PHE A 66 -8.88 3.19 10.06
N LEU A 67 -9.12 2.02 10.67
CA LEU A 67 -8.14 1.42 11.58
C LEU A 67 -6.86 1.03 10.83
N PRO A 68 -5.72 0.95 11.52
CA PRO A 68 -4.47 0.48 10.93
C PRO A 68 -4.63 -0.90 10.28
N THR A 69 -3.98 -1.09 9.14
CA THR A 69 -3.97 -2.36 8.40
C THR A 69 -2.80 -3.26 8.77
N VAL A 70 -1.76 -2.69 9.38
CA VAL A 70 -0.65 -3.44 10.01
C VAL A 70 -1.06 -3.74 11.44
N GLY A 71 -1.19 -5.02 11.77
CA GLY A 71 -1.66 -5.48 13.09
C GLY A 71 -0.57 -5.52 14.17
N ASP A 72 -0.99 -5.72 15.42
CA ASP A 72 -0.06 -5.86 16.55
C ASP A 72 0.85 -7.09 16.38
N MET A 73 0.33 -8.18 15.81
CA MET A 73 1.12 -9.38 15.53
C MET A 73 2.20 -9.10 14.48
N ASP A 74 1.88 -8.34 13.42
CA ASP A 74 2.86 -7.97 12.39
C ASP A 74 3.97 -7.11 12.99
N THR A 75 3.60 -6.10 13.80
CA THR A 75 4.57 -5.22 14.46
C THR A 75 5.43 -5.96 15.47
N TYR A 76 4.86 -6.92 16.21
CA TYR A 76 5.60 -7.78 17.14
C TYR A 76 6.61 -8.66 16.40
N LEU A 77 6.16 -9.45 15.42
CA LEU A 77 7.04 -10.33 14.64
C LEU A 77 8.13 -9.56 13.89
N PHE A 78 7.79 -8.38 13.40
CA PHE A 78 8.74 -7.49 12.74
C PHE A 78 9.83 -7.02 13.73
N SER A 79 9.44 -6.59 14.93
CA SER A 79 10.39 -6.12 15.96
C SER A 79 11.32 -7.23 16.45
N GLU A 80 10.85 -8.48 16.47
CA GLU A 80 11.64 -9.68 16.78
C GLU A 80 12.54 -10.14 15.61
N GLY A 81 12.42 -9.57 14.42
CA GLY A 81 13.13 -10.02 13.22
C GLY A 81 12.67 -11.40 12.72
N ARG A 82 11.45 -11.79 13.00
CA ARG A 82 10.88 -13.14 12.73
C ARG A 82 9.69 -13.12 11.76
N HIS A 83 9.36 -11.97 11.18
CA HIS A 83 8.25 -11.85 10.26
C HIS A 83 8.62 -12.37 8.87
N GLU A 84 8.31 -13.63 8.58
CA GLU A 84 8.68 -14.31 7.32
C GLU A 84 7.81 -13.88 6.12
N ARG A 85 6.72 -13.13 6.34
CA ARG A 85 5.73 -12.75 5.32
C ARG A 85 5.52 -11.23 5.26
N LEU A 86 6.59 -10.46 5.39
CA LEU A 86 6.53 -8.98 5.42
C LEU A 86 5.81 -8.35 4.23
N TRP A 87 5.87 -9.00 3.06
CA TRP A 87 5.17 -8.54 1.84
C TRP A 87 3.63 -8.57 1.94
N GLU A 88 3.05 -9.16 2.97
CA GLU A 88 1.61 -9.14 3.24
C GLU A 88 1.19 -7.96 4.10
N ALA A 89 2.12 -7.44 4.92
CA ALA A 89 1.91 -6.32 5.81
C ALA A 89 2.43 -4.99 5.24
N LEU A 90 3.64 -5.00 4.66
CA LEU A 90 4.27 -3.83 4.05
C LEU A 90 3.98 -3.77 2.54
N GLY A 91 4.16 -2.57 1.96
CA GLY A 91 3.89 -2.31 0.55
C GLY A 91 2.51 -1.72 0.31
N ALA A 92 1.97 -1.91 -0.89
CA ALA A 92 0.67 -1.41 -1.32
C ALA A 92 -0.31 -2.57 -1.53
N HIS A 93 -1.45 -2.55 -0.83
CA HIS A 93 -2.46 -3.60 -0.88
C HIS A 93 -3.85 -3.01 -1.16
N VAL A 94 -4.48 -3.47 -2.24
CA VAL A 94 -5.88 -3.12 -2.54
C VAL A 94 -6.79 -3.76 -1.49
N ARG A 95 -7.62 -2.93 -0.85
CA ARG A 95 -8.57 -3.35 0.20
C ARG A 95 -9.95 -2.77 -0.07
N THR A 96 -10.93 -3.43 0.49
CA THR A 96 -12.34 -3.01 0.43
C THR A 96 -12.96 -3.18 1.81
N TYR A 97 -13.66 -2.16 2.27
CA TYR A 97 -14.34 -2.15 3.55
C TYR A 97 -15.84 -1.91 3.36
N PRO A 98 -16.69 -2.66 4.07
CA PRO A 98 -18.10 -2.33 4.16
C PRO A 98 -18.27 -1.02 4.92
N SER A 99 -19.27 -0.21 4.55
CA SER A 99 -19.63 1.02 5.23
C SER A 99 -21.13 1.26 5.08
N GLU A 100 -21.74 1.95 6.04
CA GLU A 100 -23.14 2.38 5.96
C GLU A 100 -23.39 3.32 4.78
N LEU A 101 -22.36 4.01 4.30
CA LEU A 101 -22.40 4.88 3.13
C LEU A 101 -22.05 4.18 1.80
N GLY A 102 -22.05 2.83 1.81
CA GLY A 102 -21.66 2.00 0.68
C GLY A 102 -20.25 1.44 0.82
N GLU A 103 -19.90 0.48 -0.03
CA GLU A 103 -18.59 -0.16 -0.05
C GLU A 103 -17.49 0.85 -0.41
N ILE A 104 -16.39 0.84 0.34
CA ILE A 104 -15.26 1.74 0.15
C ILE A 104 -14.04 0.92 -0.24
N SER A 105 -13.61 1.07 -1.49
CA SER A 105 -12.38 0.48 -2.00
C SER A 105 -11.25 1.50 -1.98
N GLY A 106 -10.02 1.01 -1.77
CA GLY A 106 -8.82 1.83 -1.74
C GLY A 106 -7.56 0.99 -1.62
N VAL A 107 -6.47 1.63 -1.25
CA VAL A 107 -5.17 0.98 -1.10
C VAL A 107 -4.58 1.29 0.29
N SER A 108 -4.18 0.27 1.02
CA SER A 108 -3.34 0.45 2.20
C SER A 108 -1.87 0.50 1.77
N PHE A 109 -1.15 1.47 2.31
CA PHE A 109 0.28 1.66 2.11
C PHE A 109 1.00 1.54 3.44
N ALA A 110 2.05 0.73 3.49
CA ALA A 110 2.88 0.60 4.68
C ALA A 110 4.36 0.50 4.30
N VAL A 111 5.22 1.22 5.04
CA VAL A 111 6.67 1.24 4.80
C VAL A 111 7.43 1.33 6.11
N TRP A 112 8.56 0.67 6.18
CA TRP A 112 9.50 0.82 7.29
C TRP A 112 10.47 1.95 7.03
N ALA A 113 10.41 3.00 7.85
CA ALA A 113 11.28 4.17 7.80
C ALA A 113 11.58 4.69 9.21
N PRO A 114 12.39 3.95 10.00
CA PRO A 114 12.57 4.21 11.43
C PRO A 114 13.24 5.54 11.76
N ASN A 115 14.01 6.09 10.83
CA ASN A 115 14.71 7.36 11.01
C ASN A 115 13.93 8.57 10.45
N ALA A 116 12.76 8.34 9.85
CA ALA A 116 11.94 9.41 9.30
C ALA A 116 11.31 10.28 10.40
N LYS A 117 11.20 11.57 10.14
CA LYS A 117 10.42 12.52 10.98
C LYS A 117 8.95 12.53 10.60
N ALA A 118 8.65 12.33 9.32
CA ALA A 118 7.32 12.17 8.76
C ALA A 118 7.41 11.37 7.47
N VAL A 119 6.31 10.69 7.12
CA VAL A 119 6.17 9.99 5.85
C VAL A 119 4.80 10.33 5.26
N ARG A 120 4.74 10.52 3.95
CA ARG A 120 3.52 10.70 3.16
C ARG A 120 3.53 9.72 2.01
N VAL A 121 2.36 9.29 1.57
CA VAL A 121 2.24 8.59 0.29
C VAL A 121 1.73 9.58 -0.76
N ILE A 122 2.40 9.59 -1.91
CA ILE A 122 2.08 10.46 -3.06
C ILE A 122 1.91 9.60 -4.30
N GLY A 123 1.02 9.98 -5.19
CA GLY A 123 0.76 9.22 -6.41
C GLY A 123 -0.33 9.81 -7.28
N ASP A 124 -0.72 9.06 -8.30
CA ASP A 124 -1.76 9.49 -9.26
C ASP A 124 -3.11 9.77 -8.55
N PHE A 125 -3.38 9.11 -7.42
CA PHE A 125 -4.62 9.23 -6.65
C PHE A 125 -4.78 10.57 -5.90
N ASN A 126 -3.69 11.28 -5.65
CA ASN A 126 -3.71 12.58 -4.94
C ASN A 126 -2.96 13.69 -5.69
N GLY A 127 -2.75 13.52 -7.02
CA GLY A 127 -2.03 14.50 -7.84
C GLY A 127 -0.58 14.72 -7.40
N TRP A 128 0.03 13.73 -6.74
CA TRP A 128 1.39 13.78 -6.20
C TRP A 128 1.57 14.79 -5.06
N ASP A 129 0.48 15.19 -4.40
CA ASP A 129 0.48 16.03 -3.19
C ASP A 129 0.13 15.19 -1.95
N GLY A 130 1.10 14.97 -1.07
CA GLY A 130 0.95 14.19 0.15
C GLY A 130 0.32 14.94 1.34
N THR A 131 -0.21 16.16 1.14
CA THR A 131 -0.73 16.99 2.25
C THR A 131 -1.86 16.29 3.03
N LEU A 132 -2.72 15.55 2.33
CA LEU A 132 -3.87 14.83 2.93
C LEU A 132 -3.62 13.34 3.15
N THR A 133 -2.41 12.87 2.87
CA THR A 133 -2.02 11.45 2.97
C THR A 133 -0.75 11.26 3.80
N ALA A 134 -0.63 12.03 4.89
CA ALA A 134 0.41 11.83 5.88
C ALA A 134 0.18 10.48 6.61
N MET A 135 1.20 9.65 6.64
CA MET A 135 1.13 8.32 7.24
C MET A 135 1.28 8.39 8.75
N ARG A 136 0.60 7.51 9.47
CA ARG A 136 0.72 7.36 10.93
C ARG A 136 1.80 6.36 11.28
N THR A 137 2.44 6.56 12.43
CA THR A 137 3.40 5.61 12.98
C THR A 137 2.70 4.44 13.66
N MET A 138 3.26 3.24 13.51
CA MET A 138 2.83 2.04 14.22
C MET A 138 3.66 1.86 15.50
N GLY A 139 3.34 2.66 16.51
CA GLY A 139 4.07 2.70 17.77
C GLY A 139 5.56 3.04 17.57
N SER A 140 6.45 2.25 18.18
CA SER A 140 7.91 2.40 18.09
C SER A 140 8.57 1.51 17.04
N SER A 141 7.79 0.80 16.22
CA SER A 141 8.32 -0.16 15.23
C SER A 141 9.11 0.49 14.09
N GLY A 142 8.91 1.79 13.86
CA GLY A 142 9.42 2.50 12.68
C GLY A 142 8.62 2.23 11.40
N ILE A 143 7.51 1.52 11.50
CA ILE A 143 6.56 1.32 10.39
C ILE A 143 5.61 2.52 10.33
N TRP A 144 5.36 2.99 9.13
CA TRP A 144 4.39 4.03 8.78
C TRP A 144 3.31 3.43 7.91
N GLU A 145 2.06 3.80 8.15
CA GLU A 145 0.89 3.20 7.49
C GLU A 145 -0.20 4.22 7.23
N ILE A 146 -0.96 4.01 6.14
CA ILE A 146 -2.22 4.69 5.84
C ILE A 146 -3.06 3.85 4.88
N PHE A 147 -4.38 3.86 5.04
CA PHE A 147 -5.32 3.46 4.00
C PHE A 147 -5.77 4.70 3.23
N VAL A 148 -5.69 4.67 1.89
CA VAL A 148 -6.11 5.76 1.02
C VAL A 148 -7.36 5.31 0.24
N PRO A 149 -8.56 5.77 0.66
CA PRO A 149 -9.79 5.52 -0.07
C PRO A 149 -9.72 6.07 -1.50
N GLY A 150 -10.30 5.34 -2.45
CA GLY A 150 -10.36 5.74 -3.85
C GLY A 150 -9.06 5.56 -4.64
N ALA A 151 -7.94 5.19 -3.99
CA ALA A 151 -6.75 4.76 -4.71
C ALA A 151 -6.99 3.41 -5.40
N LEU A 152 -6.46 3.23 -6.62
CA LEU A 152 -6.79 2.12 -7.51
C LEU A 152 -5.57 1.29 -7.90
N GLU A 153 -5.82 0.04 -8.26
CA GLU A 153 -4.83 -0.81 -8.95
C GLU A 153 -4.36 -0.14 -10.25
N GLY A 154 -3.06 -0.21 -10.53
CA GLY A 154 -2.43 0.38 -11.70
C GLY A 154 -1.91 1.80 -11.49
N GLN A 155 -2.31 2.49 -10.45
CA GLN A 155 -1.82 3.83 -10.15
C GLN A 155 -0.37 3.80 -9.64
N ARG A 156 0.39 4.82 -10.01
CA ARG A 156 1.77 5.03 -9.60
C ARG A 156 1.82 5.74 -8.26
N TYR A 157 2.80 5.39 -7.46
CA TYR A 157 3.02 6.02 -6.15
C TYR A 157 4.49 6.02 -5.75
N LYS A 158 4.82 6.88 -4.77
CA LYS A 158 6.07 6.91 -4.01
C LYS A 158 5.79 7.23 -2.55
N PHE A 159 6.76 6.95 -1.69
CA PHE A 159 6.80 7.51 -0.36
C PHE A 159 7.63 8.79 -0.36
N GLU A 160 7.08 9.85 0.22
CA GLU A 160 7.78 11.10 0.47
C GLU A 160 8.19 11.10 1.94
N ILE A 161 9.49 11.05 2.20
CA ILE A 161 10.08 10.82 3.52
C ILE A 161 10.77 12.09 3.98
N GLN A 162 10.40 12.59 5.15
CA GLN A 162 11.09 13.69 5.80
C GLN A 162 12.27 13.16 6.61
N TYR A 163 13.46 13.61 6.26
CA TYR A 163 14.69 13.25 6.94
C TYR A 163 14.90 14.08 8.23
N PRO A 164 15.85 13.69 9.11
CA PRO A 164 16.16 14.44 10.34
C PRO A 164 16.54 15.90 10.13
N ASP A 165 17.10 16.25 8.97
CA ASP A 165 17.43 17.62 8.55
C ASP A 165 16.24 18.42 8.00
N LEU A 166 15.03 17.83 8.10
CA LEU A 166 13.75 18.34 7.62
C LEU A 166 13.60 18.39 6.09
N SER A 167 14.56 17.92 5.32
CA SER A 167 14.41 17.77 3.87
C SER A 167 13.44 16.64 3.51
N TRP A 168 12.72 16.80 2.39
CA TRP A 168 11.81 15.79 1.87
C TRP A 168 12.41 15.06 0.67
N HIS A 169 12.35 13.75 0.68
CA HIS A 169 12.88 12.90 -0.37
C HIS A 169 11.84 11.88 -0.84
N GLN A 170 11.66 11.78 -2.15
CA GLN A 170 10.78 10.78 -2.76
C GLN A 170 11.54 9.47 -2.98
N LYS A 171 10.97 8.38 -2.50
CA LYS A 171 11.52 7.02 -2.59
C LYS A 171 10.50 6.06 -3.18
N ALA A 172 10.98 5.13 -4.00
CA ALA A 172 10.19 3.97 -4.40
C ALA A 172 9.89 3.08 -3.18
N ASP A 173 8.85 2.30 -3.27
CA ASP A 173 8.51 1.31 -2.25
C ASP A 173 9.44 0.10 -2.35
N PRO A 174 10.18 -0.26 -1.29
CA PRO A 174 11.04 -1.44 -1.30
C PRO A 174 10.26 -2.76 -1.39
N MET A 175 8.95 -2.75 -1.07
CA MET A 175 8.05 -3.90 -1.17
C MET A 175 7.15 -3.86 -2.40
N ALA A 176 7.44 -2.99 -3.37
CA ALA A 176 6.65 -2.88 -4.58
C ALA A 176 6.65 -4.18 -5.38
N ARG A 177 5.46 -4.68 -5.72
CA ARG A 177 5.30 -5.84 -6.61
C ARG A 177 5.52 -5.48 -8.09
N ARG A 178 5.43 -4.21 -8.43
CA ARG A 178 5.65 -3.68 -9.77
C ARG A 178 6.20 -2.26 -9.70
N ALA A 179 7.11 -1.94 -10.61
CA ALA A 179 7.68 -0.60 -10.79
C ALA A 179 7.52 -0.13 -12.22
N GLU A 180 7.70 1.16 -12.44
CA GLU A 180 7.85 1.72 -13.78
C GLU A 180 9.12 1.21 -14.46
N VAL A 181 9.14 1.31 -15.77
CA VAL A 181 10.35 1.02 -16.56
C VAL A 181 11.32 2.21 -16.46
N PRO A 182 12.60 1.97 -16.19
CA PRO A 182 13.60 3.04 -16.16
C PRO A 182 13.60 3.89 -17.44
N PRO A 183 13.82 5.21 -17.34
CA PRO A 183 14.35 5.96 -16.18
C PRO A 183 13.33 6.36 -15.13
N SER A 184 12.04 6.07 -15.33
CA SER A 184 11.00 6.30 -14.32
C SER A 184 11.22 5.41 -13.10
N THR A 185 10.82 5.88 -11.91
CA THR A 185 11.16 5.23 -10.64
C THR A 185 10.00 5.10 -9.67
N ALA A 186 8.76 5.27 -10.11
CA ALA A 186 7.62 5.07 -9.25
C ALA A 186 7.27 3.58 -9.11
N SER A 187 6.73 3.24 -7.96
CA SER A 187 6.09 1.97 -7.71
C SER A 187 4.67 1.98 -8.29
N ILE A 188 4.13 0.80 -8.62
CA ILE A 188 2.79 0.66 -9.19
C ILE A 188 1.96 -0.25 -8.30
N VAL A 189 0.79 0.22 -7.89
CA VAL A 189 -0.18 -0.60 -7.14
C VAL A 189 -0.57 -1.82 -7.97
N THR A 190 -0.30 -3.01 -7.47
CA THR A 190 -0.52 -4.24 -8.24
C THR A 190 -1.04 -5.35 -7.33
N ARG A 191 -2.08 -6.03 -7.78
CA ARG A 191 -2.57 -7.28 -7.20
C ARG A 191 -2.11 -8.44 -8.07
N SER A 192 -1.45 -9.45 -7.48
CA SER A 192 -1.17 -10.69 -8.19
C SER A 192 -2.49 -11.43 -8.46
N ARG A 193 -2.66 -11.85 -9.70
CA ARG A 193 -3.78 -12.72 -10.13
C ARG A 193 -3.26 -14.11 -10.50
N PHE A 194 -2.00 -14.36 -10.23
CA PHE A 194 -1.39 -15.67 -10.48
C PHE A 194 -1.86 -16.65 -9.41
N THR A 195 -2.36 -17.79 -9.84
CA THR A 195 -2.68 -18.92 -8.97
C THR A 195 -1.56 -19.93 -9.09
N TRP A 196 -0.99 -20.33 -7.99
CA TRP A 196 0.00 -21.40 -7.93
C TRP A 196 -0.70 -22.74 -8.04
N GLU A 197 -0.13 -23.65 -8.81
CA GLU A 197 -0.64 -25.02 -9.01
C GLU A 197 0.56 -25.96 -8.79
N ASP A 198 1.32 -25.77 -7.71
CA ASP A 198 2.57 -26.43 -7.41
C ASP A 198 2.59 -27.15 -6.05
N GLU A 199 1.41 -27.44 -5.47
CA GLU A 199 1.28 -28.12 -4.17
C GLU A 199 2.01 -29.46 -4.16
N GLU A 200 1.85 -30.28 -5.21
CA GLU A 200 2.52 -31.59 -5.30
C GLU A 200 4.06 -31.45 -5.29
N TRP A 201 4.59 -30.47 -6.03
CA TRP A 201 6.01 -30.19 -6.04
C TRP A 201 6.51 -29.67 -4.68
N MET A 202 5.74 -28.85 -4.00
CA MET A 202 6.06 -28.32 -2.67
C MET A 202 6.09 -29.45 -1.62
N ASP A 203 5.15 -30.37 -1.67
CA ASP A 203 5.08 -31.53 -0.77
C ASP A 203 6.28 -32.48 -1.02
N GLU A 204 6.58 -32.77 -2.28
CA GLU A 204 7.76 -33.58 -2.63
C GLU A 204 9.06 -32.91 -2.20
N ARG A 205 9.18 -31.58 -2.40
CA ARG A 205 10.35 -30.81 -1.98
C ARG A 205 10.54 -30.85 -0.46
N ALA A 206 9.46 -30.75 0.32
CA ALA A 206 9.53 -30.80 1.78
C ALA A 206 10.06 -32.15 2.29
N GLY A 207 9.84 -33.23 1.55
CA GLY A 207 10.33 -34.58 1.88
C GLY A 207 11.74 -34.90 1.41
N LYS A 208 12.39 -33.98 0.66
CA LYS A 208 13.74 -34.21 0.08
C LYS A 208 14.80 -33.41 0.83
N ASP A 209 15.96 -34.06 1.12
CA ASP A 209 17.16 -33.34 1.56
C ASP A 209 17.87 -32.75 0.32
N PRO A 210 17.93 -31.43 0.15
CA PRO A 210 18.54 -30.81 -1.03
C PRO A 210 20.05 -31.05 -1.11
N HIS A 211 20.69 -31.47 -0.01
CA HIS A 211 22.14 -31.77 0.05
C HIS A 211 22.49 -33.23 -0.18
N ALA A 212 21.50 -34.15 -0.21
CA ALA A 212 21.74 -35.59 -0.33
C ALA A 212 21.84 -36.08 -1.78
N GLY A 213 21.64 -35.23 -2.78
CA GLY A 213 21.65 -35.59 -4.19
C GLY A 213 22.67 -34.79 -5.02
N PRO A 214 22.93 -35.22 -6.28
CA PRO A 214 23.75 -34.44 -7.19
C PRO A 214 23.05 -33.15 -7.55
N ILE A 215 23.82 -32.06 -7.62
CA ILE A 215 23.33 -30.72 -8.01
C ILE A 215 24.08 -30.31 -9.27
N SER A 216 23.33 -29.91 -10.31
CA SER A 216 23.85 -29.23 -11.50
C SER A 216 23.00 -28.04 -11.81
N VAL A 217 23.61 -26.88 -11.96
CA VAL A 217 22.93 -25.61 -12.17
C VAL A 217 23.16 -25.14 -13.59
N TYR A 218 22.07 -24.76 -14.29
CA TYR A 218 22.14 -24.09 -15.57
C TYR A 218 21.94 -22.60 -15.33
N GLU A 219 23.02 -21.84 -15.42
CA GLU A 219 22.99 -20.38 -15.30
C GLU A 219 22.64 -19.76 -16.66
N MET A 220 21.69 -18.84 -16.68
CA MET A 220 21.28 -18.17 -17.91
C MET A 220 20.87 -16.72 -17.70
N HIS A 221 21.16 -15.89 -18.67
CA HIS A 221 20.72 -14.50 -18.68
C HIS A 221 19.48 -14.34 -19.57
N LEU A 222 18.32 -14.03 -18.94
CA LEU A 222 17.01 -13.96 -19.58
C LEU A 222 16.97 -13.05 -20.81
N GLY A 223 17.67 -11.90 -20.77
CA GLY A 223 17.67 -10.93 -21.84
C GLY A 223 18.48 -11.33 -23.09
N SER A 224 19.39 -12.30 -22.98
CA SER A 224 20.30 -12.67 -24.06
C SER A 224 20.25 -14.15 -24.47
N TRP A 225 19.65 -15.02 -23.66
CA TRP A 225 19.62 -16.47 -23.93
C TRP A 225 18.91 -16.80 -25.25
N ARG A 226 17.71 -16.23 -25.48
CA ARG A 226 16.97 -16.31 -26.75
C ARG A 226 16.22 -14.99 -26.95
N PRO A 227 16.86 -13.99 -27.58
CA PRO A 227 16.25 -12.67 -27.77
C PRO A 227 14.92 -12.70 -28.52
N GLY A 228 14.00 -11.82 -28.14
CA GLY A 228 12.71 -11.64 -28.81
C GLY A 228 11.57 -12.50 -28.29
N LEU A 229 11.81 -13.34 -27.29
CA LEU A 229 10.79 -14.14 -26.63
C LEU A 229 10.22 -13.42 -25.39
N SER A 230 8.94 -13.65 -25.12
CA SER A 230 8.32 -13.31 -23.84
C SER A 230 8.78 -14.26 -22.72
N TYR A 231 8.60 -13.87 -21.47
CA TYR A 231 8.93 -14.75 -20.32
C TYR A 231 8.23 -16.12 -20.37
N ARG A 232 6.98 -16.18 -20.89
CA ARG A 232 6.25 -17.44 -21.03
C ARG A 232 6.88 -18.36 -22.07
N GLU A 233 7.22 -17.81 -23.23
CA GLU A 233 7.88 -18.55 -24.31
C GLU A 233 9.29 -19.01 -23.88
N ILE A 234 10.01 -18.16 -23.14
CA ILE A 234 11.31 -18.56 -22.55
C ILE A 234 11.13 -19.72 -21.60
N ALA A 235 10.13 -19.68 -20.69
CA ALA A 235 9.89 -20.73 -19.71
C ALA A 235 9.66 -22.10 -20.41
N GLU A 236 8.82 -22.18 -21.43
CA GLU A 236 8.55 -23.41 -22.18
C GLU A 236 9.83 -23.99 -22.82
N GLN A 237 10.61 -23.13 -23.48
CA GLN A 237 11.83 -23.54 -24.15
C GLN A 237 12.96 -23.91 -23.17
N LEU A 238 13.04 -23.19 -22.04
CA LEU A 238 14.02 -23.44 -20.99
C LEU A 238 13.79 -24.77 -20.31
N ILE A 239 12.53 -25.08 -19.96
CA ILE A 239 12.16 -26.37 -19.38
C ILE A 239 12.62 -27.51 -20.27
N GLY A 240 12.29 -27.47 -21.55
CA GLY A 240 12.71 -28.50 -22.52
C GLY A 240 14.25 -28.63 -22.63
N HIS A 241 14.96 -27.51 -22.63
CA HIS A 241 16.42 -27.50 -22.71
C HIS A 241 17.07 -28.09 -21.46
N VAL A 242 16.63 -27.65 -20.28
CA VAL A 242 17.17 -28.09 -18.98
C VAL A 242 16.92 -29.60 -18.78
N GLN A 243 15.72 -30.08 -19.10
CA GLN A 243 15.38 -31.51 -19.02
C GLN A 243 16.22 -32.36 -19.98
N TYR A 244 16.39 -31.90 -21.23
CA TYR A 244 17.22 -32.60 -22.21
C TYR A 244 18.68 -32.68 -21.78
N CYS A 245 19.22 -31.63 -21.17
CA CYS A 245 20.63 -31.62 -20.69
C CYS A 245 20.80 -32.29 -19.33
N GLY A 246 19.71 -32.59 -18.60
CA GLY A 246 19.75 -33.24 -17.29
C GLY A 246 20.19 -32.33 -16.15
N PHE A 247 19.99 -31.00 -16.27
CA PHE A 247 20.24 -30.07 -15.18
C PHE A 247 19.16 -30.20 -14.09
N THR A 248 19.56 -30.01 -12.84
CA THR A 248 18.65 -30.11 -11.68
C THR A 248 18.11 -28.77 -11.24
N HIS A 249 18.84 -27.68 -11.53
CA HIS A 249 18.50 -26.31 -11.13
C HIS A 249 18.75 -25.33 -12.27
N VAL A 250 18.09 -24.18 -12.20
CA VAL A 250 18.26 -23.04 -13.11
C VAL A 250 18.51 -21.78 -12.27
N GLU A 251 19.46 -20.96 -12.70
CA GLU A 251 19.77 -19.65 -12.15
C GLU A 251 19.71 -18.56 -13.22
#